data_6c860b3d04d36f72ba0cb0b2707cc10e
#
_entry.id   6c860b3d04d36f72ba0cb0b2707cc10e
#
_cell.length_a   1.000
_cell.length_b   1.000
_cell.length_c   1.000
_cell.angle_alpha   90.00
_cell.angle_beta   90.00
_cell.angle_gamma   90.00
#
_symmetry.space_group_name_H-M   'P 1'
#
loop_
_entity.id
_entity.type
_entity.pdbx_description
1 polymer ?
#
loop_
_entity_poly.entity_id
_entity_poly.type
_entity_poly.pdbx_seq_one_letter_code
_entity_poly.pdbx_strand_id
1 'polypeptide(L)'
;MSDRLRKSTKKQVISIILVLTLLLSVILSGCHGQSSEIQNKKFRKFTETLFCQEVASNTVSLHYTLKDPGQYGIQDSPVTFGYFNTDKGTRKISTENTQAALKRFSYRKLSRENRLTYDVLDYYLELSKKESDYLLYEEPLGTVSGVQTQIPVLLSEYQFQSKEDVDAYLELMKTTPDYFNSLIAFEQEKAQKGLFMASYTADTVIEQCQAFIDMGDSNYLISTFVDRIQKLTDLSESEKSDYIQKNAYMLQTYVLPAYQQLIKTVVELKESGKNEEGLCYLPNGKEYYELTVQASTGSARTVSQLQKLTKNQMKDDLAAMKAVIGLTAEQAKETAVMESTDPKEILNSLSLDIQKTFPKLPQTSVEVKYVPKAMEAHLSPAFYMIPALDDTEENVIYVNQAQMGNKLTPYTLSLIHI
;
A
#
# COMPACT_ATOMS: atom_id res chain seq x y z
N MET A 1 21.47 25.88 1.47
CA MET A 1 20.33 24.99 1.23
C MET A 1 20.28 24.50 -0.22
N SER A 2 20.39 25.38 -1.23
CA SER A 2 20.36 25.03 -2.68
C SER A 2 21.39 23.98 -3.14
N ASP A 3 22.63 23.99 -2.62
CA ASP A 3 23.71 23.08 -3.06
C ASP A 3 23.58 21.63 -2.51
N ARG A 4 22.96 21.43 -1.35
CA ARG A 4 22.72 20.08 -0.81
C ARG A 4 21.58 19.37 -1.55
N LEU A 5 20.51 20.08 -1.87
CA LEU A 5 19.39 19.55 -2.69
C LEU A 5 19.88 19.18 -4.09
N ARG A 6 20.73 20.02 -4.70
CA ARG A 6 21.32 19.76 -6.03
C ARG A 6 22.29 18.57 -6.03
N LYS A 7 22.95 18.28 -4.89
CA LYS A 7 23.81 17.09 -4.74
C LYS A 7 23.01 15.83 -4.47
N SER A 8 21.87 15.91 -3.75
CA SER A 8 20.97 14.78 -3.51
C SER A 8 20.29 14.33 -4.81
N THR A 9 19.69 15.25 -5.56
CA THR A 9 19.09 14.93 -6.87
C THR A 9 20.11 14.39 -7.89
N LYS A 10 21.36 14.91 -7.88
CA LYS A 10 22.41 14.32 -8.72
C LYS A 10 22.78 12.90 -8.32
N LYS A 11 22.83 12.57 -7.04
CA LYS A 11 23.08 11.19 -6.57
C LYS A 11 21.94 10.24 -6.94
N GLN A 12 20.68 10.68 -6.83
CA GLN A 12 19.51 9.91 -7.20
C GLN A 12 19.42 9.68 -8.72
N VAL A 13 19.67 10.70 -9.52
CA VAL A 13 19.77 10.59 -10.98
C VAL A 13 20.92 9.67 -11.40
N ILE A 14 22.07 9.73 -10.71
CA ILE A 14 23.21 8.85 -10.94
C ILE A 14 22.87 7.40 -10.54
N SER A 15 22.11 7.18 -9.46
CA SER A 15 21.63 5.86 -9.07
C SER A 15 20.68 5.26 -10.12
N ILE A 16 19.73 6.03 -10.61
CA ILE A 16 18.81 5.62 -11.70
C ILE A 16 19.58 5.34 -13.00
N ILE A 17 20.59 6.16 -13.33
CA ILE A 17 21.43 5.94 -14.52
C ILE A 17 22.34 4.71 -14.35
N LEU A 18 22.86 4.45 -13.15
CA LEU A 18 23.66 3.25 -12.85
C LEU A 18 22.79 1.98 -12.94
N VAL A 19 21.55 2.05 -12.47
CA VAL A 19 20.55 0.99 -12.61
C VAL A 19 20.22 0.71 -14.08
N LEU A 20 20.02 1.74 -14.87
CA LEU A 20 19.82 1.63 -16.32
C LEU A 20 21.04 1.05 -17.07
N THR A 21 22.26 1.40 -16.66
CA THR A 21 23.49 0.86 -17.27
C THR A 21 23.75 -0.59 -16.86
N LEU A 22 23.38 -1.02 -15.65
CA LEU A 22 23.45 -2.42 -15.25
C LEU A 22 22.40 -3.28 -15.99
N LEU A 23 21.18 -2.80 -16.17
CA LEU A 23 20.18 -3.44 -17.04
C LEU A 23 20.68 -3.55 -18.49
N LEU A 24 21.35 -2.53 -19.03
CA LEU A 24 21.94 -2.58 -20.37
C LEU A 24 23.11 -3.58 -20.47
N SER A 25 23.96 -3.70 -19.46
CA SER A 25 25.15 -4.58 -19.53
C SER A 25 24.80 -6.07 -19.48
N VAL A 26 23.71 -6.47 -18.82
CA VAL A 26 23.21 -7.85 -18.84
C VAL A 26 22.64 -8.25 -20.21
N ILE A 27 22.33 -7.28 -21.06
CA ILE A 27 21.57 -7.43 -22.30
C ILE A 27 22.45 -7.41 -23.56
N LEU A 28 23.69 -6.94 -23.49
CA LEU A 28 24.58 -6.79 -24.65
C LEU A 28 25.22 -8.08 -25.17
N SER A 29 24.90 -9.25 -24.61
CA SER A 29 25.39 -10.55 -25.11
C SER A 29 24.39 -11.18 -26.06
N GLY A 30 24.59 -10.90 -27.33
CA GLY A 30 24.21 -11.63 -28.54
C GLY A 30 22.95 -12.50 -28.58
N CYS A 31 21.95 -12.04 -29.32
CA CYS A 31 20.78 -12.81 -29.73
C CYS A 31 21.08 -13.67 -30.98
N HIS A 32 21.64 -14.85 -30.82
CA HIS A 32 21.47 -15.92 -31.83
C HIS A 32 21.46 -17.28 -31.14
N GLY A 33 20.34 -17.99 -31.25
CA GLY A 33 20.30 -19.42 -30.94
C GLY A 33 20.27 -19.85 -29.48
N GLN A 34 19.92 -18.99 -28.51
CA GLN A 34 19.87 -19.41 -27.11
C GLN A 34 18.82 -20.51 -26.89
N SER A 35 19.20 -21.56 -26.13
CA SER A 35 18.26 -22.61 -25.69
C SER A 35 17.13 -22.01 -24.85
N SER A 36 16.00 -22.72 -24.80
CA SER A 36 14.85 -22.32 -23.94
C SER A 36 15.28 -22.17 -22.47
N GLU A 37 16.17 -23.02 -22.00
CA GLU A 37 16.70 -22.99 -20.64
C GLU A 37 17.45 -21.69 -20.33
N ILE A 38 18.36 -21.27 -21.21
CA ILE A 38 19.11 -20.02 -21.05
C ILE A 38 18.17 -18.82 -21.08
N GLN A 39 17.14 -18.81 -21.93
CA GLN A 39 16.13 -17.76 -21.99
C GLN A 39 15.35 -17.67 -20.66
N ASN A 40 14.92 -18.80 -20.11
CA ASN A 40 14.18 -18.84 -18.85
C ASN A 40 15.05 -18.38 -17.67
N LYS A 41 16.32 -18.78 -17.62
CA LYS A 41 17.24 -18.31 -16.57
C LYS A 41 17.45 -16.79 -16.62
N LYS A 42 17.65 -16.25 -17.84
CA LYS A 42 17.82 -14.80 -18.03
C LYS A 42 16.54 -14.03 -17.69
N PHE A 43 15.38 -14.57 -18.05
CA PHE A 43 14.10 -13.95 -17.73
C PHE A 43 13.87 -13.88 -16.22
N ARG A 44 14.06 -14.99 -15.51
CA ARG A 44 13.97 -14.98 -14.01
C ARG A 44 14.92 -13.96 -13.40
N LYS A 45 16.19 -13.93 -13.86
CA LYS A 45 17.14 -12.93 -13.34
C LYS A 45 16.70 -11.50 -13.62
N PHE A 46 16.09 -11.23 -14.76
CA PHE A 46 15.52 -9.93 -15.10
C PHE A 46 14.37 -9.56 -14.14
N THR A 47 13.42 -10.46 -13.91
CA THR A 47 12.28 -10.21 -13.01
C THR A 47 12.71 -10.10 -11.55
N GLU A 48 13.65 -10.93 -11.08
CA GLU A 48 14.28 -10.80 -9.76
C GLU A 48 14.96 -9.44 -9.59
N THR A 49 15.69 -8.97 -10.61
CA THR A 49 16.35 -7.66 -10.56
C THR A 49 15.34 -6.53 -10.44
N LEU A 50 14.25 -6.57 -11.22
CA LEU A 50 13.17 -5.57 -11.11
C LEU A 50 12.54 -5.59 -9.72
N PHE A 51 12.23 -6.78 -9.20
CA PHE A 51 11.67 -6.95 -7.85
C PHE A 51 12.59 -6.34 -6.78
N CYS A 52 13.87 -6.74 -6.76
CA CYS A 52 14.82 -6.22 -5.77
C CYS A 52 15.00 -4.69 -5.85
N GLN A 53 14.97 -4.12 -7.06
CA GLN A 53 15.07 -2.68 -7.26
C GLN A 53 13.85 -1.93 -6.72
N GLU A 54 12.65 -2.46 -6.96
CA GLU A 54 11.40 -1.89 -6.47
C GLU A 54 11.34 -1.96 -4.94
N VAL A 55 11.59 -3.13 -4.38
CA VAL A 55 11.53 -3.34 -2.93
C VAL A 55 12.59 -2.54 -2.18
N ALA A 56 13.80 -2.45 -2.71
CA ALA A 56 14.88 -1.65 -2.11
C ALA A 56 14.80 -0.15 -2.42
N SER A 57 13.74 0.32 -3.07
CA SER A 57 13.59 1.74 -3.45
C SER A 57 13.52 2.68 -2.25
N ASN A 58 13.00 2.19 -1.13
CA ASN A 58 12.95 2.88 0.16
C ASN A 58 12.77 1.90 1.31
N THR A 59 13.09 2.36 2.52
CA THR A 59 13.01 1.57 3.76
C THR A 59 11.61 1.02 4.04
N VAL A 60 10.55 1.78 3.79
CA VAL A 60 9.17 1.33 4.06
C VAL A 60 8.81 0.16 3.14
N SER A 61 9.08 0.30 1.85
CA SER A 61 8.86 -0.78 0.89
C SER A 61 9.63 -2.04 1.28
N LEU A 62 10.91 -1.92 1.63
CA LEU A 62 11.74 -3.04 2.03
C LEU A 62 11.22 -3.72 3.29
N HIS A 63 10.98 -2.94 4.34
CA HIS A 63 10.58 -3.43 5.67
C HIS A 63 9.26 -4.21 5.65
N TYR A 64 8.27 -3.75 4.87
CA TYR A 64 6.95 -4.40 4.80
C TYR A 64 6.86 -5.49 3.73
N THR A 65 7.84 -5.58 2.83
CA THR A 65 7.80 -6.60 1.76
C THR A 65 8.63 -7.82 2.09
N LEU A 66 9.77 -7.67 2.80
CA LEU A 66 10.70 -8.76 3.11
C LEU A 66 11.08 -8.76 4.60
N LYS A 67 11.04 -9.96 5.20
CA LYS A 67 11.54 -10.21 6.54
C LYS A 67 13.07 -10.33 6.54
N ASP A 68 13.64 -11.01 5.55
CA ASP A 68 15.07 -11.21 5.38
C ASP A 68 15.56 -10.74 4.01
N PRO A 69 15.79 -9.42 3.84
CA PRO A 69 16.30 -8.87 2.58
C PRO A 69 17.64 -9.45 2.13
N GLY A 70 18.46 -9.94 3.08
CA GLY A 70 19.76 -10.55 2.81
C GLY A 70 19.69 -11.78 1.92
N GLN A 71 18.62 -12.58 2.02
CA GLN A 71 18.38 -13.74 1.15
C GLN A 71 18.21 -13.36 -0.32
N TYR A 72 17.76 -12.14 -0.58
CA TYR A 72 17.59 -11.58 -1.93
C TYR A 72 18.80 -10.77 -2.41
N GLY A 73 19.86 -10.72 -1.58
CA GLY A 73 21.06 -9.94 -1.86
C GLY A 73 20.88 -8.43 -1.72
N ILE A 74 19.82 -8.00 -1.02
CA ILE A 74 19.57 -6.60 -0.69
C ILE A 74 20.29 -6.30 0.62
N GLN A 75 21.26 -5.38 0.59
CA GLN A 75 22.05 -5.01 1.76
C GLN A 75 21.62 -3.68 2.36
N ASP A 76 21.07 -2.79 1.55
CA ASP A 76 20.79 -1.41 1.91
C ASP A 76 19.58 -0.86 1.14
N SER A 77 18.82 0.03 1.77
CA SER A 77 17.78 0.84 1.13
C SER A 77 17.85 2.28 1.65
N PRO A 78 17.47 3.28 0.85
CA PRO A 78 17.38 4.65 1.35
C PRO A 78 16.38 4.76 2.50
N VAL A 79 16.80 5.31 3.63
CA VAL A 79 15.89 5.54 4.76
C VAL A 79 15.00 6.74 4.44
N THR A 80 13.83 6.44 3.92
CA THR A 80 12.83 7.44 3.49
C THR A 80 11.47 6.76 3.26
N PHE A 81 10.39 7.55 3.31
CA PHE A 81 9.05 7.12 2.83
C PHE A 81 8.92 7.12 1.30
N GLY A 82 9.95 7.55 0.57
CA GLY A 82 9.86 7.86 -0.84
C GLY A 82 9.62 9.35 -1.11
N TYR A 83 9.03 9.69 -2.23
CA TYR A 83 8.68 11.06 -2.59
C TYR A 83 7.61 11.10 -3.68
N PHE A 84 6.83 12.16 -3.73
CA PHE A 84 5.89 12.43 -4.82
C PHE A 84 6.60 13.13 -5.95
N ASN A 85 6.50 12.55 -7.14
CA ASN A 85 7.11 13.10 -8.36
C ASN A 85 6.01 13.61 -9.29
N THR A 86 6.14 14.84 -9.76
CA THR A 86 5.22 15.44 -10.75
C THR A 86 5.73 15.30 -12.19
N ASP A 87 6.95 14.78 -12.38
CA ASP A 87 7.55 14.59 -13.71
C ASP A 87 7.03 13.31 -14.39
N LYS A 88 5.92 13.43 -15.07
CA LYS A 88 5.34 12.36 -15.89
C LYS A 88 6.29 11.83 -16.98
N GLY A 89 7.21 12.68 -17.47
CA GLY A 89 8.17 12.30 -18.51
C GLY A 89 9.15 11.25 -18.01
N THR A 90 9.71 11.46 -16.82
CA THR A 90 10.63 10.50 -16.20
C THR A 90 9.93 9.16 -15.92
N ARG A 91 8.71 9.16 -15.37
CA ARG A 91 7.93 7.94 -15.13
C ARG A 91 7.67 7.17 -16.44
N LYS A 92 7.22 7.87 -17.47
CA LYS A 92 6.93 7.27 -18.78
C LYS A 92 8.17 6.65 -19.42
N ILE A 93 9.30 7.36 -19.42
CA ILE A 93 10.57 6.87 -19.97
C ILE A 93 11.06 5.63 -19.22
N SER A 94 10.97 5.61 -17.88
CA SER A 94 11.34 4.45 -17.08
C SER A 94 10.51 3.22 -17.44
N THR A 95 9.18 3.39 -17.54
CA THR A 95 8.24 2.33 -17.92
C THR A 95 8.52 1.82 -19.33
N GLU A 96 8.75 2.72 -20.30
CA GLU A 96 9.08 2.36 -21.70
C GLU A 96 10.40 1.60 -21.82
N ASN A 97 11.41 1.97 -21.04
CA ASN A 97 12.68 1.26 -21.00
C ASN A 97 12.53 -0.16 -20.45
N THR A 98 11.76 -0.33 -19.37
CA THR A 98 11.47 -1.65 -18.79
C THR A 98 10.68 -2.51 -19.77
N GLN A 99 9.68 -1.95 -20.46
CA GLN A 99 8.89 -2.65 -21.47
C GLN A 99 9.76 -3.06 -22.68
N ALA A 100 10.65 -2.17 -23.12
CA ALA A 100 11.60 -2.49 -24.18
C ALA A 100 12.57 -3.63 -23.78
N ALA A 101 13.01 -3.67 -22.52
CA ALA A 101 13.83 -4.76 -21.99
C ALA A 101 13.05 -6.09 -21.93
N LEU A 102 11.79 -6.07 -21.48
CA LEU A 102 10.89 -7.21 -21.48
C LEU A 102 10.71 -7.80 -22.89
N LYS A 103 10.46 -6.96 -23.88
CA LYS A 103 10.22 -7.36 -25.28
C LYS A 103 11.43 -8.00 -25.98
N ARG A 104 12.62 -7.96 -25.37
CA ARG A 104 13.81 -8.68 -25.90
C ARG A 104 13.76 -10.19 -25.63
N PHE A 105 12.92 -10.65 -24.72
CA PHE A 105 12.74 -12.07 -24.45
C PHE A 105 11.84 -12.72 -25.51
N SER A 106 12.25 -13.89 -26.01
CA SER A 106 11.42 -14.68 -26.92
C SER A 106 10.31 -15.38 -26.15
N TYR A 107 9.10 -14.84 -26.16
CA TYR A 107 7.93 -15.38 -25.47
C TYR A 107 7.74 -16.90 -25.70
N ARG A 108 7.88 -17.37 -26.94
CA ARG A 108 7.70 -18.80 -27.29
C ARG A 108 8.72 -19.73 -26.64
N LYS A 109 9.89 -19.21 -26.23
CA LYS A 109 10.95 -19.96 -25.56
C LYS A 109 10.82 -19.95 -24.03
N LEU A 110 9.91 -19.16 -23.47
CA LEU A 110 9.64 -19.12 -22.05
C LEU A 110 8.82 -20.34 -21.61
N SER A 111 9.02 -20.80 -20.38
CA SER A 111 8.18 -21.80 -19.71
C SER A 111 6.76 -21.26 -19.53
N ARG A 112 5.81 -22.13 -19.22
CA ARG A 112 4.40 -21.72 -18.94
C ARG A 112 4.34 -20.68 -17.81
N GLU A 113 5.09 -20.90 -16.74
CA GLU A 113 5.18 -20.01 -15.59
C GLU A 113 5.77 -18.65 -15.99
N ASN A 114 6.93 -18.63 -16.64
CA ASN A 114 7.57 -17.39 -17.08
C ASN A 114 6.75 -16.66 -18.15
N ARG A 115 5.93 -17.33 -18.94
CA ARG A 115 4.98 -16.68 -19.85
C ARG A 115 3.89 -15.96 -19.08
N LEU A 116 3.34 -16.56 -18.02
CA LEU A 116 2.38 -15.89 -17.18
C LEU A 116 2.97 -14.61 -16.56
N THR A 117 4.19 -14.72 -16.02
CA THR A 117 4.90 -13.55 -15.46
C THR A 117 5.15 -12.48 -16.53
N TYR A 118 5.52 -12.90 -17.75
CA TYR A 118 5.69 -11.98 -18.88
C TYR A 118 4.38 -11.26 -19.22
N ASP A 119 3.27 -11.98 -19.32
CA ASP A 119 1.97 -11.43 -19.70
C ASP A 119 1.47 -10.42 -18.62
N VAL A 120 1.62 -10.76 -17.35
CA VAL A 120 1.28 -9.87 -16.24
C VAL A 120 2.14 -8.61 -16.26
N LEU A 121 3.45 -8.75 -16.44
CA LEU A 121 4.37 -7.62 -16.45
C LEU A 121 4.16 -6.72 -17.68
N ASP A 122 3.94 -7.29 -18.87
CA ASP A 122 3.67 -6.50 -20.09
C ASP A 122 2.37 -5.70 -19.95
N TYR A 123 1.32 -6.33 -19.40
CA TYR A 123 0.05 -5.67 -19.13
C TYR A 123 0.20 -4.54 -18.09
N TYR A 124 0.89 -4.79 -16.99
CA TYR A 124 1.18 -3.78 -15.97
C TYR A 124 1.94 -2.58 -16.55
N LEU A 125 3.00 -2.83 -17.32
CA LEU A 125 3.80 -1.77 -17.92
C LEU A 125 3.01 -0.96 -18.96
N GLU A 126 2.11 -1.62 -19.71
CA GLU A 126 1.22 -0.92 -20.64
C GLU A 126 0.25 0.02 -19.91
N LEU A 127 -0.33 -0.43 -18.79
CA LEU A 127 -1.17 0.41 -17.95
C LEU A 127 -0.38 1.56 -17.31
N SER A 128 0.76 1.28 -16.68
CA SER A 128 1.62 2.30 -16.05
C SER A 128 2.07 3.38 -17.03
N LYS A 129 2.29 3.01 -18.30
CA LYS A 129 2.59 3.97 -19.35
C LYS A 129 1.41 4.92 -19.61
N LYS A 130 0.18 4.40 -19.65
CA LYS A 130 -1.03 5.20 -19.81
C LYS A 130 -1.30 6.07 -18.58
N GLU A 131 -1.14 5.51 -17.39
CA GLU A 131 -1.28 6.21 -16.10
C GLU A 131 -0.31 7.38 -15.96
N SER A 132 0.87 7.29 -16.56
CA SER A 132 1.84 8.41 -16.55
C SER A 132 1.28 9.71 -17.12
N ASP A 133 0.33 9.65 -18.05
CA ASP A 133 -0.32 10.83 -18.62
C ASP A 133 -1.35 11.46 -17.63
N TYR A 134 -1.78 10.70 -16.61
CA TYR A 134 -2.75 11.08 -15.59
C TYR A 134 -2.14 11.20 -14.18
N LEU A 135 -0.83 11.39 -14.08
CA LEU A 135 -0.11 11.41 -12.80
C LEU A 135 -0.76 12.33 -11.75
N LEU A 136 -1.19 13.52 -12.15
CA LEU A 136 -1.85 14.51 -11.26
C LEU A 136 -3.31 14.18 -10.92
N TYR A 137 -3.87 13.10 -11.45
CA TYR A 137 -5.19 12.57 -11.04
C TYR A 137 -5.09 11.62 -9.85
N GLU A 138 -3.89 11.21 -9.47
CA GLU A 138 -3.68 10.42 -8.25
C GLU A 138 -4.15 11.22 -7.02
N GLU A 139 -4.77 10.51 -6.06
CA GLU A 139 -5.33 11.09 -4.84
C GLU A 139 -4.54 10.58 -3.62
N PRO A 140 -3.33 11.13 -3.37
CA PRO A 140 -2.51 10.69 -2.24
C PRO A 140 -3.11 11.08 -0.88
N LEU A 141 -3.90 12.15 -0.84
CA LEU A 141 -4.70 12.52 0.32
C LEU A 141 -6.15 12.08 0.11
N GLY A 142 -6.80 11.57 1.14
CA GLY A 142 -8.17 11.10 1.02
C GLY A 142 -8.79 10.73 2.36
N THR A 143 -10.11 10.61 2.40
CA THR A 143 -10.87 10.42 3.64
C THR A 143 -10.73 9.04 4.27
N VAL A 144 -10.35 8.01 3.52
CA VAL A 144 -10.29 6.61 3.98
C VAL A 144 -8.86 6.06 3.99
N SER A 145 -8.10 6.28 2.94
CA SER A 145 -6.78 5.66 2.74
C SER A 145 -5.71 6.68 2.33
N GLY A 146 -5.83 7.92 2.79
CA GLY A 146 -4.85 8.95 2.49
C GLY A 146 -3.54 8.78 3.27
N VAL A 147 -2.46 9.32 2.72
CA VAL A 147 -1.11 9.33 3.33
C VAL A 147 -1.14 9.84 4.77
N GLN A 148 -1.97 10.84 5.06
CA GLN A 148 -2.11 11.43 6.39
C GLN A 148 -2.56 10.42 7.46
N THR A 149 -3.32 9.39 7.08
CA THR A 149 -3.75 8.33 7.98
C THR A 149 -2.85 7.09 7.91
N GLN A 150 -2.26 6.82 6.75
CA GLN A 150 -1.42 5.64 6.56
C GLN A 150 -0.04 5.76 7.23
N ILE A 151 0.62 6.92 7.15
CA ILE A 151 1.96 7.10 7.73
C ILE A 151 1.99 6.79 9.24
N PRO A 152 1.07 7.30 10.07
CA PRO A 152 1.05 6.94 11.48
C PRO A 152 0.81 5.44 11.73
N VAL A 153 -0.03 4.79 10.92
CA VAL A 153 -0.24 3.33 11.03
C VAL A 153 1.03 2.57 10.69
N LEU A 154 1.70 2.89 9.58
CA LEU A 154 2.98 2.29 9.21
C LEU A 154 4.02 2.49 10.30
N LEU A 155 4.14 3.68 10.86
CA LEU A 155 5.06 3.93 11.97
C LEU A 155 4.69 3.15 13.23
N SER A 156 3.40 2.99 13.55
CA SER A 156 2.97 2.23 14.74
C SER A 156 3.24 0.74 14.62
N GLU A 157 3.18 0.19 13.41
CA GLU A 157 3.35 -1.23 13.12
C GLU A 157 4.75 -1.60 12.65
N TYR A 158 5.67 -0.64 12.55
CA TYR A 158 7.06 -0.90 12.15
C TYR A 158 7.72 -1.87 13.14
N GLN A 159 8.12 -3.05 12.68
CA GLN A 159 8.65 -4.10 13.55
C GLN A 159 10.10 -3.84 13.96
N PHE A 160 10.44 -4.12 15.21
CA PHE A 160 11.81 -4.08 15.72
C PHE A 160 12.29 -5.50 15.99
N GLN A 161 13.20 -5.99 15.18
CA GLN A 161 13.89 -7.27 15.37
C GLN A 161 15.30 -7.06 15.95
N SER A 162 15.88 -5.88 15.73
CA SER A 162 17.23 -5.51 16.13
C SER A 162 17.32 -4.02 16.49
N LYS A 163 18.47 -3.62 17.02
CA LYS A 163 18.81 -2.21 17.27
C LYS A 163 18.83 -1.38 15.98
N GLU A 164 19.31 -1.98 14.91
CA GLU A 164 19.39 -1.36 13.58
C GLU A 164 18.00 -0.96 13.07
N ASP A 165 16.97 -1.77 13.34
CA ASP A 165 15.58 -1.43 12.99
C ASP A 165 15.07 -0.21 13.76
N VAL A 166 15.44 -0.10 15.04
CA VAL A 166 15.09 1.07 15.86
C VAL A 166 15.77 2.33 15.34
N ASP A 167 17.05 2.24 14.99
CA ASP A 167 17.80 3.36 14.42
C ASP A 167 17.23 3.78 13.06
N ALA A 168 16.90 2.82 12.19
CA ALA A 168 16.26 3.06 10.89
C ALA A 168 14.88 3.72 11.05
N TYR A 169 14.07 3.25 11.99
CA TYR A 169 12.78 3.84 12.31
C TYR A 169 12.88 5.30 12.75
N LEU A 170 13.81 5.63 13.66
CA LEU A 170 14.00 7.00 14.11
C LEU A 170 14.50 7.92 12.99
N GLU A 171 15.41 7.42 12.14
CA GLU A 171 15.86 8.19 10.98
C GLU A 171 14.72 8.35 9.95
N LEU A 172 13.86 7.32 9.78
CA LEU A 172 12.67 7.42 8.93
C LEU A 172 11.72 8.53 9.42
N MET A 173 11.41 8.60 10.73
CA MET A 173 10.60 9.68 11.29
C MET A 173 11.17 11.07 10.97
N LYS A 174 12.49 11.21 10.98
CA LYS A 174 13.18 12.46 10.67
C LYS A 174 13.03 12.88 9.20
N THR A 175 12.75 11.95 8.29
CA THR A 175 12.51 12.23 6.86
C THR A 175 11.07 12.64 6.55
N THR A 176 10.14 12.60 7.53
CA THR A 176 8.74 12.99 7.35
C THR A 176 8.56 14.38 6.74
N PRO A 177 9.30 15.43 7.14
CA PRO A 177 9.17 16.75 6.51
C PRO A 177 9.50 16.74 5.01
N ASP A 178 10.54 16.01 4.59
CA ASP A 178 10.93 15.95 3.17
C ASP A 178 9.88 15.21 2.34
N TYR A 179 9.32 14.14 2.88
CA TYR A 179 8.23 13.41 2.26
C TYR A 179 6.98 14.28 2.10
N PHE A 180 6.55 14.97 3.17
CA PHE A 180 5.38 15.86 3.13
C PHE A 180 5.63 17.10 2.26
N ASN A 181 6.83 17.63 2.20
CA ASN A 181 7.16 18.70 1.27
C ASN A 181 6.99 18.27 -0.19
N SER A 182 7.33 17.03 -0.53
CA SER A 182 7.08 16.50 -1.88
C SER A 182 5.58 16.30 -2.16
N LEU A 183 4.81 15.84 -1.17
CA LEU A 183 3.35 15.74 -1.25
C LEU A 183 2.69 17.11 -1.42
N ILE A 184 3.10 18.10 -0.65
CA ILE A 184 2.64 19.49 -0.74
C ILE A 184 2.90 20.05 -2.14
N ALA A 185 4.10 19.84 -2.69
CA ALA A 185 4.43 20.28 -4.04
C ALA A 185 3.53 19.59 -5.09
N PHE A 186 3.23 18.33 -4.90
CA PHE A 186 2.31 17.56 -5.75
C PHE A 186 0.89 18.14 -5.71
N GLU A 187 0.33 18.38 -4.52
CA GLU A 187 -1.01 18.95 -4.35
C GLU A 187 -1.10 20.39 -4.87
N GLN A 188 -0.04 21.18 -4.72
CA GLN A 188 0.04 22.54 -5.30
C GLN A 188 0.01 22.49 -6.83
N GLU A 189 0.67 21.53 -7.45
CA GLU A 189 0.62 21.36 -8.91
C GLU A 189 -0.76 20.89 -9.38
N LYS A 190 -1.41 19.97 -8.64
CA LYS A 190 -2.82 19.59 -8.87
C LYS A 190 -3.74 20.80 -8.83
N ALA A 191 -3.60 21.65 -7.81
CA ALA A 191 -4.39 22.86 -7.64
C ALA A 191 -4.23 23.82 -8.82
N GLN A 192 -3.00 24.07 -9.28
CA GLN A 192 -2.72 24.89 -10.46
C GLN A 192 -3.38 24.36 -11.74
N LYS A 193 -3.57 23.05 -11.85
CA LYS A 193 -4.24 22.39 -12.96
C LYS A 193 -5.76 22.28 -12.79
N GLY A 194 -6.30 22.71 -11.63
CA GLY A 194 -7.72 22.57 -11.31
C GLY A 194 -8.13 21.12 -11.02
N LEU A 195 -7.19 20.30 -10.53
CA LEU A 195 -7.36 18.88 -10.19
C LEU A 195 -7.31 18.65 -8.67
N PHE A 196 -7.35 19.71 -7.86
CA PHE A 196 -7.37 19.57 -6.41
C PHE A 196 -8.69 18.93 -5.95
N MET A 197 -8.63 18.26 -4.81
CA MET A 197 -9.78 17.55 -4.23
C MET A 197 -10.96 18.49 -3.93
N ALA A 198 -12.14 17.90 -3.73
CA ALA A 198 -13.34 18.61 -3.28
C ALA A 198 -13.15 19.22 -1.89
N SER A 199 -13.84 20.33 -1.60
CA SER A 199 -13.71 21.07 -0.34
C SER A 199 -14.04 20.22 0.88
N TYR A 200 -15.09 19.40 0.83
CA TYR A 200 -15.46 18.47 1.92
C TYR A 200 -14.39 17.38 2.16
N THR A 201 -13.70 16.94 1.12
CA THR A 201 -12.57 16.00 1.27
C THR A 201 -11.40 16.68 1.97
N ALA A 202 -11.08 17.92 1.56
CA ALA A 202 -10.04 18.73 2.18
C ALA A 202 -10.34 18.98 3.68
N ASP A 203 -11.60 19.29 4.03
CA ASP A 203 -12.01 19.46 5.43
C ASP A 203 -11.76 18.18 6.24
N THR A 204 -12.16 17.03 5.73
CA THR A 204 -11.92 15.75 6.42
C THR A 204 -10.42 15.45 6.59
N VAL A 205 -9.60 15.73 5.57
CA VAL A 205 -8.14 15.57 5.66
C VAL A 205 -7.54 16.48 6.74
N ILE A 206 -8.01 17.75 6.81
CA ILE A 206 -7.61 18.71 7.85
C ILE A 206 -7.98 18.20 9.22
N GLU A 207 -9.23 17.74 9.41
CA GLU A 207 -9.72 17.20 10.69
C GLU A 207 -8.91 15.99 11.15
N GLN A 208 -8.58 15.05 10.23
CA GLN A 208 -7.77 13.88 10.53
C GLN A 208 -6.34 14.25 10.94
N CYS A 209 -5.73 15.18 10.23
CA CYS A 209 -4.39 15.68 10.57
C CYS A 209 -4.40 16.39 11.93
N GLN A 210 -5.42 17.22 12.19
CA GLN A 210 -5.54 17.94 13.46
C GLN A 210 -5.76 16.97 14.63
N ALA A 211 -6.63 15.96 14.46
CA ALA A 211 -6.86 14.93 15.47
C ALA A 211 -5.58 14.17 15.84
N PHE A 212 -4.72 13.89 14.84
CA PHE A 212 -3.42 13.27 15.10
C PHE A 212 -2.47 14.17 15.90
N ILE A 213 -2.46 15.48 15.63
CA ILE A 213 -1.65 16.46 16.37
C ILE A 213 -2.17 16.61 17.80
N ASP A 214 -3.49 16.69 17.98
CA ASP A 214 -4.14 16.94 19.26
C ASP A 214 -3.97 15.80 20.27
N MET A 215 -3.51 14.62 19.84
CA MET A 215 -3.14 13.53 20.75
C MET A 215 -1.98 13.94 21.70
N GLY A 216 -1.13 14.88 21.32
CA GLY A 216 -0.04 15.39 22.15
C GLY A 216 0.82 14.27 22.75
N ASP A 217 1.00 14.29 24.07
CA ASP A 217 1.78 13.28 24.80
C ASP A 217 1.08 11.90 24.87
N SER A 218 -0.22 11.83 24.55
CA SER A 218 -1.00 10.59 24.45
C SER A 218 -0.93 9.96 23.05
N ASN A 219 -0.08 10.50 22.16
CA ASN A 219 0.02 9.99 20.80
C ASN A 219 0.47 8.52 20.81
N TYR A 220 -0.27 7.69 20.07
CA TYR A 220 -0.03 6.24 20.04
C TYR A 220 1.33 5.86 19.47
N LEU A 221 2.00 6.71 18.70
CA LEU A 221 3.39 6.48 18.27
C LEU A 221 4.38 6.46 19.46
N ILE A 222 4.01 7.05 20.60
CA ILE A 222 4.79 6.95 21.83
C ILE A 222 4.52 5.59 22.50
N SER A 223 3.25 5.24 22.77
CA SER A 223 2.90 4.01 23.48
C SER A 223 3.28 2.75 22.70
N THR A 224 2.98 2.69 21.40
CA THR A 224 3.33 1.53 20.54
C THR A 224 4.84 1.36 20.38
N PHE A 225 5.61 2.45 20.41
CA PHE A 225 7.08 2.38 20.42
C PHE A 225 7.59 1.75 21.71
N VAL A 226 7.04 2.16 22.87
CA VAL A 226 7.39 1.57 24.18
C VAL A 226 7.12 0.07 24.17
N ASP A 227 5.93 -0.35 23.72
CA ASP A 227 5.54 -1.76 23.67
C ASP A 227 6.48 -2.60 22.79
N ARG A 228 6.96 -2.04 21.70
CA ARG A 228 7.86 -2.73 20.76
C ARG A 228 9.29 -2.81 21.29
N ILE A 229 9.84 -1.69 21.78
CA ILE A 229 11.23 -1.67 22.24
C ILE A 229 11.44 -2.52 23.51
N GLN A 230 10.41 -2.67 24.35
CA GLN A 230 10.47 -3.53 25.52
C GLN A 230 10.64 -5.03 25.16
N LYS A 231 10.25 -5.43 23.96
CA LYS A 231 10.42 -6.82 23.48
C LYS A 231 11.84 -7.14 23.04
N LEU A 232 12.68 -6.12 22.77
CA LEU A 232 14.08 -6.33 22.43
C LEU A 232 14.88 -6.74 23.66
N THR A 233 15.55 -7.89 23.58
CA THR A 233 16.30 -8.49 24.69
C THR A 233 17.78 -8.11 24.70
N ASP A 234 18.29 -7.61 23.60
CA ASP A 234 19.68 -7.21 23.36
C ASP A 234 19.98 -5.76 23.73
N LEU A 235 18.97 -5.00 24.19
CA LEU A 235 19.11 -3.64 24.71
C LEU A 235 19.00 -3.59 26.23
N SER A 236 19.90 -2.84 26.88
CA SER A 236 19.81 -2.51 28.30
C SER A 236 18.62 -1.56 28.57
N GLU A 237 18.11 -1.55 29.80
CA GLU A 237 17.02 -0.65 30.19
C GLU A 237 17.38 0.85 30.02
N SER A 238 18.66 1.21 30.18
CA SER A 238 19.14 2.55 29.91
C SER A 238 19.03 2.91 28.43
N GLU A 239 19.45 2.00 27.54
CA GLU A 239 19.34 2.21 26.08
C GLU A 239 17.88 2.29 25.65
N LYS A 240 17.00 1.43 26.20
CA LYS A 240 15.55 1.50 25.93
C LYS A 240 14.97 2.85 26.33
N SER A 241 15.34 3.34 27.54
CA SER A 241 14.91 4.66 28.01
C SER A 241 15.38 5.80 27.09
N ASP A 242 16.64 5.75 26.63
CA ASP A 242 17.18 6.74 25.68
C ASP A 242 16.44 6.71 24.33
N TYR A 243 16.11 5.53 23.84
CA TYR A 243 15.33 5.37 22.60
C TYR A 243 13.89 5.88 22.73
N ILE A 244 13.23 5.65 23.85
CA ILE A 244 11.89 6.20 24.14
C ILE A 244 11.92 7.75 24.11
N GLN A 245 12.91 8.36 24.73
CA GLN A 245 13.08 9.82 24.70
C GLN A 245 13.36 10.33 23.27
N LYS A 246 14.22 9.62 22.50
CA LYS A 246 14.47 9.96 21.10
C LYS A 246 13.23 9.85 20.25
N ASN A 247 12.42 8.81 20.42
CA ASN A 247 11.15 8.67 19.70
C ASN A 247 10.21 9.86 19.96
N ALA A 248 10.00 10.22 21.20
CA ALA A 248 9.19 11.39 21.55
C ALA A 248 9.75 12.69 20.94
N TYR A 249 11.07 12.86 20.96
CA TYR A 249 11.74 14.00 20.34
C TYR A 249 11.53 14.02 18.81
N MET A 250 11.65 12.87 18.12
CA MET A 250 11.43 12.78 16.67
C MET A 250 9.99 13.10 16.30
N LEU A 251 9.03 12.61 17.08
CA LEU A 251 7.61 12.91 16.89
C LEU A 251 7.36 14.43 16.98
N GLN A 252 7.83 15.06 18.04
CA GLN A 252 7.62 16.49 18.30
C GLN A 252 8.36 17.41 17.33
N THR A 253 9.55 16.98 16.89
CA THR A 253 10.45 17.85 16.10
C THR A 253 10.21 17.73 14.60
N TYR A 254 9.84 16.56 14.13
CA TYR A 254 9.77 16.28 12.69
C TYR A 254 8.36 15.91 12.23
N VAL A 255 7.68 14.98 12.93
CA VAL A 255 6.42 14.45 12.46
C VAL A 255 5.29 15.46 12.64
N LEU A 256 5.05 15.93 13.87
CA LEU A 256 3.95 16.87 14.13
C LEU A 256 4.07 18.19 13.35
N PRO A 257 5.26 18.82 13.22
CA PRO A 257 5.41 20.00 12.37
C PRO A 257 5.13 19.77 10.90
N ALA A 258 5.44 18.56 10.38
CA ALA A 258 5.11 18.20 9.00
C ALA A 258 3.58 18.14 8.78
N TYR A 259 2.82 17.59 9.74
CA TYR A 259 1.34 17.62 9.72
C TYR A 259 0.79 19.04 9.81
N GLN A 260 1.37 19.90 10.66
CA GLN A 260 0.97 21.31 10.74
C GLN A 260 1.16 22.03 9.40
N GLN A 261 2.28 21.77 8.73
CA GLN A 261 2.56 22.35 7.41
C GLN A 261 1.59 21.80 6.35
N LEU A 262 1.24 20.52 6.40
CA LEU A 262 0.25 19.90 5.52
C LEU A 262 -1.13 20.56 5.70
N ILE A 263 -1.61 20.70 6.95
CA ILE A 263 -2.89 21.39 7.26
C ILE A 263 -2.88 22.78 6.65
N LYS A 264 -1.83 23.57 6.93
CA LYS A 264 -1.73 24.93 6.41
C LYS A 264 -1.88 24.96 4.89
N THR A 265 -1.18 24.06 4.18
CA THR A 265 -1.25 23.99 2.73
C THR A 265 -2.62 23.56 2.23
N VAL A 266 -3.25 22.55 2.83
CA VAL A 266 -4.57 22.08 2.42
C VAL A 266 -5.63 23.17 2.64
N VAL A 267 -5.54 23.94 3.75
CA VAL A 267 -6.39 25.11 3.99
C VAL A 267 -6.21 26.18 2.89
N GLU A 268 -4.97 26.49 2.51
CA GLU A 268 -4.68 27.46 1.45
C GLU A 268 -5.16 26.99 0.07
N LEU A 269 -5.15 25.69 -0.21
CA LEU A 269 -5.53 25.11 -1.49
C LEU A 269 -7.02 24.73 -1.58
N LYS A 270 -7.75 24.66 -0.47
CA LYS A 270 -9.13 24.17 -0.40
C LYS A 270 -10.05 24.83 -1.44
N GLU A 271 -9.98 26.15 -1.56
CA GLU A 271 -10.82 26.91 -2.51
C GLU A 271 -10.38 26.79 -3.98
N SER A 272 -9.26 26.12 -4.25
CA SER A 272 -8.79 25.88 -5.60
C SER A 272 -9.45 24.68 -6.29
N GLY A 273 -10.15 23.84 -5.53
CA GLY A 273 -10.96 22.73 -6.04
C GLY A 273 -12.08 23.28 -6.94
N LYS A 274 -12.19 22.72 -8.14
CA LYS A 274 -13.19 23.14 -9.14
C LYS A 274 -14.28 22.09 -9.35
N ASN A 275 -14.22 21.01 -8.61
CA ASN A 275 -15.11 19.87 -8.78
C ASN A 275 -15.53 19.30 -7.43
N GLU A 276 -16.77 19.55 -7.04
CA GLU A 276 -17.38 19.00 -5.83
C GLU A 276 -18.21 17.72 -6.11
N GLU A 277 -18.32 17.29 -7.37
CA GLU A 277 -19.25 16.23 -7.78
C GLU A 277 -18.58 14.91 -8.15
N GLY A 278 -17.27 14.91 -8.40
CA GLY A 278 -16.50 13.69 -8.65
C GLY A 278 -15.72 13.66 -9.98
N LEU A 279 -14.98 12.58 -10.17
CA LEU A 279 -13.96 12.42 -11.20
C LEU A 279 -14.45 12.66 -12.63
N CYS A 280 -15.70 12.28 -12.95
CA CYS A 280 -16.24 12.41 -14.31
C CYS A 280 -16.41 13.86 -14.78
N TYR A 281 -16.36 14.84 -13.87
CA TYR A 281 -16.45 16.27 -14.17
C TYR A 281 -15.09 16.93 -14.35
N LEU A 282 -14.01 16.22 -14.04
CA LEU A 282 -12.66 16.70 -14.34
C LEU A 282 -12.34 16.55 -15.84
N PRO A 283 -11.45 17.40 -16.40
CA PRO A 283 -10.96 17.21 -17.76
C PRO A 283 -10.41 15.79 -17.96
N ASN A 284 -10.81 15.05 -18.97
CA ASN A 284 -10.44 13.64 -19.21
C ASN A 284 -10.73 12.68 -18.03
N GLY A 285 -11.60 13.08 -17.10
CA GLY A 285 -11.90 12.29 -15.91
C GLY A 285 -12.57 10.96 -16.21
N LYS A 286 -13.37 10.89 -17.31
CA LYS A 286 -13.99 9.64 -17.75
C LYS A 286 -12.96 8.66 -18.29
N GLU A 287 -12.01 9.13 -19.08
CA GLU A 287 -10.91 8.35 -19.62
C GLU A 287 -10.00 7.83 -18.51
N TYR A 288 -9.71 8.67 -17.53
CA TYR A 288 -8.95 8.25 -16.36
C TYR A 288 -9.71 7.21 -15.53
N TYR A 289 -11.02 7.38 -15.34
CA TYR A 289 -11.86 6.40 -14.64
C TYR A 289 -11.87 5.03 -15.34
N GLU A 290 -12.01 5.01 -16.68
CA GLU A 290 -11.90 3.77 -17.47
C GLU A 290 -10.55 3.09 -17.25
N LEU A 291 -9.46 3.86 -17.24
CA LEU A 291 -8.11 3.35 -16.99
C LEU A 291 -7.97 2.79 -15.57
N THR A 292 -8.45 3.51 -14.55
CA THR A 292 -8.45 3.08 -13.16
C THR A 292 -9.24 1.78 -12.97
N VAL A 293 -10.42 1.67 -13.58
CA VAL A 293 -11.22 0.45 -13.56
C VAL A 293 -10.49 -0.70 -14.25
N GLN A 294 -9.84 -0.45 -15.37
CA GLN A 294 -9.03 -1.45 -16.06
C GLN A 294 -7.84 -1.92 -15.18
N ALA A 295 -7.15 -1.01 -14.54
CA ALA A 295 -6.03 -1.32 -13.65
C ALA A 295 -6.48 -2.14 -12.42
N SER A 296 -7.59 -1.74 -11.79
CA SER A 296 -8.09 -2.38 -10.57
C SER A 296 -8.72 -3.76 -10.81
N THR A 297 -9.35 -3.97 -11.99
CA THR A 297 -10.07 -5.22 -12.28
C THR A 297 -9.30 -6.19 -13.17
N GLY A 298 -8.21 -5.74 -13.80
CA GLY A 298 -7.52 -6.49 -14.85
C GLY A 298 -8.35 -6.74 -16.11
N SER A 299 -9.51 -6.08 -16.24
CA SER A 299 -10.46 -6.30 -17.33
C SER A 299 -10.34 -5.23 -18.41
N ALA A 300 -10.18 -5.64 -19.67
CA ALA A 300 -10.23 -4.74 -20.82
C ALA A 300 -11.65 -4.30 -21.20
N ARG A 301 -12.68 -4.64 -20.41
CA ARG A 301 -14.07 -4.22 -20.65
C ARG A 301 -14.24 -2.75 -20.30
N THR A 302 -15.07 -2.05 -21.08
CA THR A 302 -15.48 -0.69 -20.74
C THR A 302 -16.34 -0.66 -19.48
N VAL A 303 -16.41 0.50 -18.80
CA VAL A 303 -17.29 0.70 -17.64
C VAL A 303 -18.74 0.34 -17.98
N SER A 304 -19.24 0.72 -19.15
CA SER A 304 -20.60 0.39 -19.59
C SER A 304 -20.83 -1.14 -19.71
N GLN A 305 -19.85 -1.89 -20.21
CA GLN A 305 -19.93 -3.35 -20.28
C GLN A 305 -19.90 -3.98 -18.89
N LEU A 306 -19.07 -3.47 -17.98
CA LEU A 306 -19.01 -3.92 -16.59
C LEU A 306 -20.30 -3.61 -15.84
N GLN A 307 -20.89 -2.43 -16.01
CA GLN A 307 -22.19 -2.08 -15.44
C GLN A 307 -23.30 -3.01 -15.89
N LYS A 308 -23.31 -3.38 -17.18
CA LYS A 308 -24.29 -4.35 -17.69
C LYS A 308 -24.10 -5.73 -17.08
N LEU A 309 -22.86 -6.18 -16.96
CA LEU A 309 -22.50 -7.45 -16.33
C LEU A 309 -22.97 -7.47 -14.86
N THR A 310 -22.60 -6.45 -14.09
CA THR A 310 -22.97 -6.32 -12.66
C THR A 310 -24.49 -6.26 -12.47
N LYS A 311 -25.21 -5.49 -13.32
CA LYS A 311 -26.69 -5.45 -13.25
C LYS A 311 -27.34 -6.81 -13.51
N ASN A 312 -26.78 -7.61 -14.42
CA ASN A 312 -27.29 -8.96 -14.66
C ASN A 312 -26.98 -9.87 -13.46
N GLN A 313 -25.75 -9.83 -12.94
CA GLN A 313 -25.38 -10.59 -11.75
C GLN A 313 -26.27 -10.24 -10.55
N MET A 314 -26.51 -8.95 -10.29
CA MET A 314 -27.43 -8.52 -9.23
C MET A 314 -28.84 -9.10 -9.37
N LYS A 315 -29.36 -9.23 -10.60
CA LYS A 315 -30.69 -9.87 -10.82
C LYS A 315 -30.66 -11.34 -10.46
N ASP A 316 -29.58 -12.03 -10.84
CA ASP A 316 -29.44 -13.47 -10.57
C ASP A 316 -29.25 -13.69 -9.06
N ASP A 317 -28.47 -12.87 -8.40
CA ASP A 317 -28.26 -12.91 -6.94
C ASP A 317 -29.56 -12.61 -6.17
N LEU A 318 -30.34 -11.60 -6.61
CA LEU A 318 -31.65 -11.32 -6.02
C LEU A 318 -32.67 -12.47 -6.23
N ALA A 319 -32.62 -13.15 -7.36
CA ALA A 319 -33.45 -14.33 -7.59
C ALA A 319 -33.04 -15.48 -6.67
N ALA A 320 -31.73 -15.71 -6.51
CA ALA A 320 -31.19 -16.70 -5.59
C ALA A 320 -31.56 -16.39 -4.13
N MET A 321 -31.40 -15.12 -3.70
CA MET A 321 -31.83 -14.68 -2.37
C MET A 321 -33.32 -14.92 -2.11
N LYS A 322 -34.19 -14.60 -3.08
CA LYS A 322 -35.64 -14.83 -2.95
C LYS A 322 -35.97 -16.31 -2.80
N ALA A 323 -35.22 -17.18 -3.46
CA ALA A 323 -35.39 -18.62 -3.33
C ALA A 323 -35.03 -19.13 -1.93
N VAL A 324 -33.99 -18.49 -1.28
CA VAL A 324 -33.59 -18.82 0.08
C VAL A 324 -34.53 -18.21 1.14
N ILE A 325 -35.05 -16.99 0.92
CA ILE A 325 -36.02 -16.34 1.83
C ILE A 325 -37.34 -17.09 1.91
N GLY A 326 -37.64 -17.94 0.92
CA GLY A 326 -38.78 -18.88 0.97
C GLY A 326 -38.59 -20.05 1.95
N LEU A 327 -37.41 -20.20 2.56
CA LEU A 327 -37.19 -21.13 3.67
C LEU A 327 -37.95 -20.66 4.91
N THR A 328 -38.53 -21.62 5.65
CA THR A 328 -39.28 -21.31 6.86
C THR A 328 -38.41 -20.58 7.91
N ALA A 329 -39.05 -19.81 8.81
CA ALA A 329 -38.34 -19.11 9.89
C ALA A 329 -37.53 -20.06 10.81
N GLU A 330 -37.89 -21.35 10.85
CA GLU A 330 -37.12 -22.38 11.55
C GLU A 330 -35.82 -22.73 10.82
N GLN A 331 -35.88 -22.91 9.49
CA GLN A 331 -34.69 -23.17 8.66
C GLN A 331 -33.73 -21.99 8.65
N ALA A 332 -34.25 -20.75 8.70
CA ALA A 332 -33.41 -19.53 8.84
C ALA A 332 -32.74 -19.41 10.22
N LYS A 333 -33.38 -19.92 11.28
CA LYS A 333 -32.77 -19.98 12.62
C LYS A 333 -31.62 -20.99 12.70
N GLU A 334 -31.74 -22.14 12.07
CA GLU A 334 -30.66 -23.14 12.03
C GLU A 334 -29.39 -22.64 11.28
N THR A 335 -29.57 -21.75 10.30
CA THR A 335 -28.45 -21.19 9.50
C THR A 335 -27.82 -19.97 10.13
N ALA A 336 -28.42 -19.36 11.15
CA ALA A 336 -28.04 -18.05 11.68
C ALA A 336 -27.44 -18.09 13.10
N VAL A 337 -27.21 -19.28 13.67
CA VAL A 337 -26.68 -19.34 15.03
C VAL A 337 -25.15 -19.22 15.02
N MET A 338 -24.70 -17.99 15.09
CA MET A 338 -23.36 -17.71 15.58
C MET A 338 -23.42 -17.57 17.11
N GLU A 339 -22.84 -18.53 17.80
CA GLU A 339 -22.82 -18.56 19.26
C GLU A 339 -21.85 -17.53 19.83
N SER A 340 -20.77 -17.16 19.10
CA SER A 340 -19.71 -16.29 19.56
C SER A 340 -19.71 -14.91 18.89
N THR A 341 -19.26 -13.90 19.66
CA THR A 341 -18.89 -12.56 19.17
C THR A 341 -17.38 -12.36 19.19
N ASP A 342 -16.62 -13.35 19.67
CA ASP A 342 -15.16 -13.29 19.70
C ASP A 342 -14.60 -13.53 18.28
N PRO A 343 -13.86 -12.58 17.69
CA PRO A 343 -13.28 -12.72 16.37
C PRO A 343 -12.40 -13.97 16.20
N LYS A 344 -11.68 -14.39 17.23
CA LYS A 344 -10.83 -15.59 17.18
C LYS A 344 -11.65 -16.88 17.08
N GLU A 345 -12.72 -16.97 17.86
CA GLU A 345 -13.63 -18.13 17.81
C GLU A 345 -14.37 -18.20 16.46
N ILE A 346 -14.78 -17.04 15.93
CA ILE A 346 -15.42 -16.93 14.62
C ILE A 346 -14.46 -17.41 13.52
N LEU A 347 -13.22 -16.91 13.50
CA LEU A 347 -12.21 -17.30 12.50
C LEU A 347 -11.89 -18.78 12.57
N ASN A 348 -11.75 -19.35 13.78
CA ASN A 348 -11.51 -20.78 13.95
C ASN A 348 -12.66 -21.61 13.41
N SER A 349 -13.91 -21.24 13.70
CA SER A 349 -15.09 -21.94 13.18
C SER A 349 -15.15 -21.89 11.66
N LEU A 350 -14.98 -20.71 11.07
CA LEU A 350 -14.98 -20.52 9.62
C LEU A 350 -13.83 -21.26 8.93
N SER A 351 -12.64 -21.30 9.55
CA SER A 351 -11.49 -22.03 9.02
C SER A 351 -11.78 -23.55 8.91
N LEU A 352 -12.56 -24.12 9.85
CA LEU A 352 -12.99 -25.52 9.78
C LEU A 352 -14.03 -25.76 8.66
N ASP A 353 -14.91 -24.81 8.45
CA ASP A 353 -15.98 -24.94 7.43
C ASP A 353 -15.42 -24.76 6.01
N ILE A 354 -14.49 -23.86 5.84
CA ILE A 354 -13.82 -23.60 4.56
C ILE A 354 -13.08 -24.83 4.02
N GLN A 355 -12.50 -25.66 4.90
CA GLN A 355 -11.82 -26.89 4.50
C GLN A 355 -12.72 -27.88 3.77
N LYS A 356 -14.04 -27.77 3.90
CA LYS A 356 -15.03 -28.65 3.25
C LYS A 356 -15.33 -28.24 1.79
N THR A 357 -15.15 -26.97 1.46
CA THR A 357 -15.63 -26.37 0.21
C THR A 357 -14.55 -25.71 -0.63
N PHE A 358 -13.40 -25.40 -0.05
CA PHE A 358 -12.27 -24.75 -0.72
C PHE A 358 -11.09 -25.70 -0.88
N PRO A 359 -10.12 -25.39 -1.77
CA PRO A 359 -8.86 -26.11 -1.84
C PRO A 359 -8.13 -26.09 -0.50
N LYS A 360 -7.27 -27.09 -0.26
CA LYS A 360 -6.48 -27.15 0.97
C LYS A 360 -5.70 -25.85 1.16
N LEU A 361 -5.95 -25.17 2.28
CA LEU A 361 -5.24 -23.96 2.67
C LEU A 361 -3.81 -24.29 3.11
N PRO A 362 -2.84 -23.38 2.89
CA PRO A 362 -1.54 -23.48 3.55
C PRO A 362 -1.71 -23.46 5.07
N GLN A 363 -0.75 -24.05 5.78
CA GLN A 363 -0.72 -23.94 7.25
C GLN A 363 -0.24 -22.53 7.61
N THR A 364 -1.17 -21.70 8.09
CA THR A 364 -0.90 -20.34 8.54
C THR A 364 -1.51 -20.14 9.92
N SER A 365 -0.90 -19.32 10.75
CA SER A 365 -1.50 -18.82 11.98
C SER A 365 -2.17 -17.48 11.71
N VAL A 366 -3.25 -17.18 12.43
CA VAL A 366 -3.92 -15.88 12.40
C VAL A 366 -3.92 -15.29 13.79
N GLU A 367 -3.26 -14.15 13.95
CA GLU A 367 -3.32 -13.35 15.16
C GLU A 367 -4.38 -12.25 15.02
N VAL A 368 -5.26 -12.12 16.01
CA VAL A 368 -6.20 -11.01 16.09
C VAL A 368 -5.64 -9.98 17.04
N LYS A 369 -5.40 -8.77 16.55
CA LYS A 369 -5.03 -7.59 17.32
C LYS A 369 -6.17 -6.59 17.34
N TYR A 370 -6.20 -5.75 18.35
CA TYR A 370 -7.19 -4.68 18.43
C TYR A 370 -6.56 -3.34 18.09
N VAL A 371 -7.30 -2.54 17.34
CA VAL A 371 -6.91 -1.18 17.00
C VAL A 371 -6.75 -0.37 18.30
N PRO A 372 -5.67 0.40 18.49
CA PRO A 372 -5.55 1.33 19.62
C PRO A 372 -6.73 2.31 19.67
N LYS A 373 -7.26 2.58 20.86
CA LYS A 373 -8.45 3.44 21.06
C LYS A 373 -8.36 4.79 20.36
N ALA A 374 -7.18 5.40 20.35
CA ALA A 374 -6.94 6.68 19.70
C ALA A 374 -7.12 6.66 18.17
N MET A 375 -7.08 5.47 17.56
CA MET A 375 -7.22 5.27 16.11
C MET A 375 -8.64 4.81 15.71
N GLU A 376 -9.46 4.37 16.64
CA GLU A 376 -10.76 3.73 16.37
C GLU A 376 -11.70 4.62 15.54
N ALA A 377 -11.67 5.93 15.76
CA ALA A 377 -12.53 6.89 15.06
C ALA A 377 -12.18 7.02 13.54
N HIS A 378 -10.97 6.65 13.15
CA HIS A 378 -10.44 6.95 11.83
C HIS A 378 -10.08 5.72 11.00
N LEU A 379 -10.21 4.51 11.57
CA LEU A 379 -9.88 3.27 10.89
C LEU A 379 -11.11 2.43 10.59
N SER A 380 -10.99 1.60 9.55
CA SER A 380 -12.00 0.62 9.16
C SER A 380 -12.39 -0.31 10.31
N PRO A 381 -13.58 -0.95 10.26
CA PRO A 381 -14.00 -1.93 11.27
C PRO A 381 -13.01 -3.08 11.45
N ALA A 382 -12.35 -3.50 10.39
CA ALA A 382 -11.21 -4.42 10.43
C ALA A 382 -10.30 -4.18 9.23
N PHE A 383 -9.02 -4.55 9.37
CA PHE A 383 -8.09 -4.60 8.25
C PHE A 383 -7.05 -5.71 8.46
N TYR A 384 -6.52 -6.19 7.36
CA TYR A 384 -5.51 -7.24 7.33
C TYR A 384 -4.16 -6.66 6.95
N MET A 385 -3.14 -6.96 7.74
CA MET A 385 -1.76 -6.63 7.38
C MET A 385 -1.19 -7.74 6.54
N ILE A 386 -0.90 -7.44 5.29
CA ILE A 386 -0.27 -8.39 4.36
C ILE A 386 1.12 -8.74 4.93
N PRO A 387 1.42 -10.03 5.17
CA PRO A 387 2.71 -10.44 5.70
C PRO A 387 3.82 -10.26 4.66
N ALA A 388 5.06 -10.28 5.12
CA ALA A 388 6.22 -10.29 4.23
C ALA A 388 6.17 -11.49 3.28
N LEU A 389 6.65 -11.31 2.04
CA LEU A 389 6.60 -12.36 1.01
C LEU A 389 7.40 -13.62 1.38
N ASP A 390 8.41 -13.47 2.20
CA ASP A 390 9.27 -14.53 2.73
C ASP A 390 8.89 -15.01 4.14
N ASP A 391 7.79 -14.48 4.70
CA ASP A 391 7.20 -14.94 5.96
C ASP A 391 5.67 -14.87 5.90
N THR A 392 5.05 -15.91 5.37
CA THR A 392 3.59 -16.02 5.26
C THR A 392 2.96 -16.85 6.36
N GLU A 393 3.73 -17.26 7.38
CA GLU A 393 3.23 -18.14 8.44
C GLU A 393 2.34 -17.37 9.42
N GLU A 394 2.69 -16.12 9.75
CA GLU A 394 1.91 -15.28 10.65
C GLU A 394 1.08 -14.25 9.89
N ASN A 395 -0.22 -14.31 10.09
CA ASN A 395 -1.17 -13.36 9.51
C ASN A 395 -1.81 -12.55 10.63
N VAL A 396 -1.89 -11.25 10.47
CA VAL A 396 -2.44 -10.34 11.49
C VAL A 396 -3.70 -9.66 10.98
N ILE A 397 -4.80 -9.84 11.72
CA ILE A 397 -6.06 -9.14 11.48
C ILE A 397 -6.25 -8.13 12.61
N TYR A 398 -6.42 -6.86 12.27
CA TYR A 398 -6.76 -5.78 13.19
C TYR A 398 -8.26 -5.59 13.25
N VAL A 399 -8.80 -5.57 14.47
CA VAL A 399 -10.23 -5.38 14.73
C VAL A 399 -10.44 -4.06 15.47
N ASN A 400 -11.28 -3.20 14.91
CA ASN A 400 -11.69 -1.94 15.48
C ASN A 400 -12.92 -2.16 16.36
N GLN A 401 -12.75 -2.18 17.68
CA GLN A 401 -13.82 -2.48 18.63
C GLN A 401 -14.94 -1.43 18.61
N ALA A 402 -14.64 -0.17 18.36
CA ALA A 402 -15.65 0.88 18.29
C ALA A 402 -16.59 0.74 17.08
N GLN A 403 -16.14 0.06 16.02
CA GLN A 403 -16.90 -0.15 14.80
C GLN A 403 -17.66 -1.50 14.78
N MET A 404 -17.53 -2.33 15.81
CA MET A 404 -18.20 -3.63 15.92
C MET A 404 -19.63 -3.48 16.47
N GLY A 405 -20.49 -2.76 15.74
CA GLY A 405 -21.81 -2.32 16.21
C GLY A 405 -22.86 -3.41 16.47
N ASN A 406 -22.68 -4.65 15.97
CA ASN A 406 -23.58 -5.79 16.21
C ASN A 406 -22.87 -7.12 16.03
N LYS A 407 -23.52 -8.22 16.45
CA LYS A 407 -22.97 -9.59 16.37
C LYS A 407 -22.67 -10.06 14.94
N LEU A 408 -23.34 -9.51 13.94
CA LEU A 408 -23.18 -9.92 12.55
C LEU A 408 -21.92 -9.27 11.91
N THR A 409 -21.50 -8.11 12.39
CA THR A 409 -20.35 -7.38 11.85
C THR A 409 -19.04 -8.18 11.91
N PRO A 410 -18.63 -8.76 13.05
CA PRO A 410 -17.43 -9.60 13.11
C PRO A 410 -17.48 -10.78 12.16
N TYR A 411 -18.62 -11.44 12.05
CA TYR A 411 -18.82 -12.58 11.15
C TYR A 411 -18.67 -12.20 9.67
N THR A 412 -19.36 -11.14 9.26
CA THR A 412 -19.33 -10.68 7.86
C THR A 412 -17.91 -10.24 7.47
N LEU A 413 -17.21 -9.55 8.36
CA LEU A 413 -15.81 -9.13 8.13
C LEU A 413 -14.86 -10.34 8.10
N SER A 414 -15.07 -11.34 8.95
CA SER A 414 -14.27 -12.57 8.95
C SER A 414 -14.40 -13.34 7.62
N LEU A 415 -15.60 -13.38 7.01
CA LEU A 415 -15.79 -13.99 5.70
C LEU A 415 -15.02 -13.30 4.56
N ILE A 416 -14.74 -12.02 4.69
CA ILE A 416 -13.98 -11.24 3.68
C ILE A 416 -12.49 -11.55 3.79
N HIS A 417 -11.99 -11.93 4.97
CA HIS A 417 -10.57 -12.13 5.26
C HIS A 417 -10.11 -13.60 5.20
N ILE A 418 -11.01 -14.53 5.01
CA ILE A 418 -10.74 -15.94 4.78
C ILE A 418 -10.71 -16.23 3.28
#